data_4ee52baeb041574998da378e5f0cb7a9
#
_entry.id   4ee52baeb041574998da378e5f0cb7a9
#
_cell.length_a   1.000
_cell.length_b   1.000
_cell.length_c   1.000
_cell.angle_alpha   90.00
_cell.angle_beta   90.00
_cell.angle_gamma   90.00
#
_symmetry.space_group_name_H-M   'P 1'
#
loop_
_entity.id
_entity.type
_entity.pdbx_description
1 polymer ?
#
loop_
_entity_poly.entity_id
_entity_poly.type
_entity_poly.pdbx_seq_one_letter_code
_entity_poly.pdbx_strand_id
1 'polypeptide(L)'
;MNKNYEQEAIDLCMYWEKGFNERNRDICIEAMHFPHVRLWENTFSIFHVAEDFLKGFDKQTADLEKEGWGKTITLDIKAIQSSDDKVHLTIHQSRRNKENREYHNFVTLWIVTKIKGKWGIQFRSSFLEGVSQINPL
;
A
#
# COMPACT_ATOMS: atom_id res chain seq x y z
N MET A 1 21.72 -0.42 19.54
CA MET A 1 20.77 0.63 19.22
C MET A 1 19.44 0.05 18.81
N ASN A 2 18.41 0.46 19.44
CA ASN A 2 17.10 -0.08 19.16
C ASN A 2 16.46 0.62 17.97
N LYS A 3 16.04 -0.16 16.96
CA LYS A 3 15.41 0.38 15.77
C LYS A 3 13.92 0.07 15.73
N ASN A 4 13.23 0.32 16.83
CA ASN A 4 11.81 0.07 16.93
C ASN A 4 11.01 0.80 15.85
N TYR A 5 11.47 1.96 15.40
CA TYR A 5 10.76 2.71 14.37
C TYR A 5 10.67 1.93 13.04
N GLU A 6 11.66 1.11 12.72
CA GLU A 6 11.57 0.28 11.50
C GLU A 6 10.47 -0.78 11.66
N GLN A 7 10.43 -1.43 12.81
CA GLN A 7 9.39 -2.43 13.07
C GLN A 7 8.01 -1.79 13.17
N GLU A 8 7.92 -0.60 13.77
CA GLU A 8 6.66 0.14 13.84
C GLU A 8 6.15 0.46 12.44
N ALA A 9 7.04 0.89 11.55
CA ALA A 9 6.67 1.19 10.17
C ALA A 9 6.21 -0.07 9.43
N ILE A 10 6.91 -1.20 9.63
CA ILE A 10 6.53 -2.47 9.02
C ILE A 10 5.15 -2.91 9.54
N ASP A 11 4.92 -2.81 10.85
CA ASP A 11 3.65 -3.18 11.45
C ASP A 11 2.50 -2.33 10.87
N LEU A 12 2.76 -1.05 10.64
CA LEU A 12 1.78 -0.16 10.00
C LEU A 12 1.44 -0.64 8.59
N CYS A 13 2.44 -1.07 7.84
CA CYS A 13 2.23 -1.61 6.49
C CYS A 13 1.37 -2.87 6.53
N MET A 14 1.58 -3.75 7.51
CA MET A 14 0.77 -4.95 7.66
C MET A 14 -0.67 -4.61 8.08
N TYR A 15 -0.84 -3.58 8.86
CA TYR A 15 -2.17 -3.09 9.21
C TYR A 15 -2.91 -2.59 7.97
N TRP A 16 -2.21 -1.83 7.11
CA TRP A 16 -2.78 -1.39 5.84
C TRP A 16 -3.16 -2.58 4.95
N GLU A 17 -2.29 -3.59 4.87
CA GLU A 17 -2.57 -4.80 4.09
C GLU A 17 -3.85 -5.48 4.58
N LYS A 18 -4.03 -5.57 5.90
CA LYS A 18 -5.25 -6.12 6.48
C LYS A 18 -6.47 -5.32 6.02
N GLY A 19 -6.42 -4.01 6.10
CA GLY A 19 -7.52 -3.15 5.65
C GLY A 19 -7.78 -3.29 4.17
N PHE A 20 -6.73 -3.34 3.37
CA PHE A 20 -6.85 -3.53 1.93
C PHE A 20 -7.55 -4.86 1.61
N ASN A 21 -7.12 -5.94 2.25
CA ASN A 21 -7.66 -7.27 1.99
C ASN A 21 -9.11 -7.41 2.45
N GLU A 22 -9.46 -6.75 3.53
CA GLU A 22 -10.84 -6.75 4.04
C GLU A 22 -11.71 -5.75 3.32
N ARG A 23 -11.15 -4.98 2.40
CA ARG A 23 -11.76 -3.84 1.74
C ARG A 23 -12.37 -2.89 2.77
N ASN A 24 -11.63 -2.65 3.84
CA ASN A 24 -12.03 -1.78 4.93
C ASN A 24 -11.49 -0.37 4.71
N ARG A 25 -12.39 0.54 4.31
CA ARG A 25 -12.03 1.93 3.98
C ARG A 25 -11.39 2.65 5.13
N ASP A 26 -11.94 2.46 6.33
CA ASP A 26 -11.47 3.19 7.52
C ASP A 26 -10.06 2.80 7.90
N ILE A 27 -9.74 1.51 7.85
CA ILE A 27 -8.39 1.04 8.13
C ILE A 27 -7.43 1.58 7.08
N CYS A 28 -7.82 1.53 5.80
CA CYS A 28 -6.94 2.01 4.74
C CYS A 28 -6.57 3.47 4.92
N ILE A 29 -7.56 4.35 5.15
CA ILE A 29 -7.25 5.78 5.30
C ILE A 29 -6.54 6.07 6.62
N GLU A 30 -6.81 5.29 7.66
CA GLU A 30 -6.09 5.44 8.93
C GLU A 30 -4.61 5.14 8.77
N ALA A 31 -4.28 4.17 7.93
CA ALA A 31 -2.90 3.75 7.72
C ALA A 31 -2.16 4.61 6.69
N MET A 32 -2.79 5.65 6.15
CA MET A 32 -2.20 6.53 5.15
C MET A 32 -2.01 7.93 5.71
N HIS A 33 -1.00 8.62 5.19
CA HIS A 33 -0.86 10.06 5.39
C HIS A 33 -1.17 10.76 4.07
N PHE A 34 -1.80 11.92 4.16
CA PHE A 34 -2.14 12.73 3.00
C PHE A 34 -1.41 14.07 3.07
N PRO A 35 -0.93 14.65 1.96
CA PRO A 35 -1.08 14.10 0.61
C PRO A 35 -0.34 12.77 0.47
N HIS A 36 -0.96 11.85 -0.25
CA HIS A 36 -0.39 10.54 -0.55
C HIS A 36 -0.08 10.48 -2.03
N VAL A 37 1.13 10.05 -2.37
CA VAL A 37 1.59 10.03 -3.75
C VAL A 37 1.77 8.60 -4.20
N ARG A 38 1.35 8.33 -5.42
CA ARG A 38 1.50 7.03 -6.02
C ARG A 38 2.09 7.15 -7.41
N LEU A 39 3.07 6.29 -7.68
CA LEU A 39 3.74 6.24 -8.98
C LEU A 39 3.72 4.80 -9.50
N TRP A 40 3.27 4.63 -10.74
CA TRP A 40 3.40 3.36 -11.44
C TRP A 40 3.68 3.69 -12.91
N GLU A 41 4.56 2.89 -13.52
CA GLU A 41 5.12 3.24 -14.82
C GLU A 41 5.65 4.68 -14.72
N ASN A 42 5.20 5.59 -15.59
CA ASN A 42 5.53 7.01 -15.44
C ASN A 42 4.28 7.86 -15.17
N THR A 43 3.27 7.25 -14.54
CA THR A 43 2.05 7.94 -14.16
C THR A 43 2.11 8.31 -12.68
N PHE A 44 1.91 9.58 -12.40
CA PHE A 44 2.03 10.15 -11.06
C PHE A 44 0.65 10.57 -10.58
N SER A 45 0.26 10.10 -9.41
CA SER A 45 -1.06 10.39 -8.85
C SER A 45 -0.91 10.96 -7.45
N ILE A 46 -1.68 11.98 -7.14
CA ILE A 46 -1.67 12.60 -5.82
C ILE A 46 -3.08 12.56 -5.24
N PHE A 47 -3.21 11.94 -4.07
CA PHE A 47 -4.43 12.02 -3.25
C PHE A 47 -4.15 13.09 -2.21
N HIS A 48 -4.81 14.23 -2.32
CA HIS A 48 -4.55 15.36 -1.41
C HIS A 48 -5.16 15.14 -0.04
N VAL A 49 -6.33 14.49 -0.01
CA VAL A 49 -7.08 14.21 1.22
C VAL A 49 -7.66 12.79 1.12
N ALA A 50 -8.15 12.29 2.24
CA ALA A 50 -8.70 10.93 2.30
C ALA A 50 -9.84 10.71 1.31
N GLU A 51 -10.68 11.71 1.10
CA GLU A 51 -11.80 11.61 0.15
C GLU A 51 -11.32 11.28 -1.27
N ASP A 52 -10.16 11.78 -1.65
CA ASP A 52 -9.62 11.50 -2.99
C ASP A 52 -9.33 10.01 -3.16
N PHE A 53 -8.79 9.38 -2.12
CA PHE A 53 -8.54 7.94 -2.12
C PHE A 53 -9.86 7.16 -2.15
N LEU A 54 -10.82 7.59 -1.35
CA LEU A 54 -12.10 6.89 -1.22
C LEU A 54 -12.94 6.94 -2.50
N LYS A 55 -12.78 7.99 -3.31
CA LYS A 55 -13.50 8.11 -4.58
C LYS A 55 -13.22 6.94 -5.53
N GLY A 56 -12.00 6.42 -5.51
CA GLY A 56 -11.63 5.32 -6.40
C GLY A 56 -11.74 3.94 -5.76
N PHE A 57 -12.15 3.87 -4.49
CA PHE A 57 -12.07 2.63 -3.74
C PHE A 57 -13.03 1.56 -4.27
N ASP A 58 -14.28 1.94 -4.55
CA ASP A 58 -15.26 0.98 -5.06
C ASP A 58 -14.90 0.49 -6.46
N LYS A 59 -14.40 1.39 -7.29
CA LYS A 59 -13.94 1.00 -8.62
C LYS A 59 -12.77 0.03 -8.52
N GLN A 60 -11.83 0.29 -7.64
CA GLN A 60 -10.72 -0.62 -7.42
C GLN A 60 -11.22 -1.99 -6.97
N THR A 61 -12.18 -2.03 -6.05
CA THR A 61 -12.75 -3.29 -5.59
C THR A 61 -13.38 -4.07 -6.75
N ALA A 62 -14.15 -3.38 -7.60
CA ALA A 62 -14.76 -4.03 -8.76
C ALA A 62 -13.72 -4.53 -9.75
N ASP A 63 -12.65 -3.74 -9.98
CA ASP A 63 -11.58 -4.15 -10.90
C ASP A 63 -10.82 -5.36 -10.37
N LEU A 64 -10.54 -5.40 -9.06
CA LEU A 64 -9.90 -6.55 -8.42
C LEU A 64 -10.76 -7.80 -8.56
N GLU A 65 -12.07 -7.68 -8.37
CA GLU A 65 -12.98 -8.82 -8.52
C GLU A 65 -12.97 -9.34 -9.97
N LYS A 66 -12.92 -8.45 -10.94
CA LYS A 66 -12.88 -8.84 -12.35
C LYS A 66 -11.62 -9.62 -12.68
N GLU A 67 -10.51 -9.31 -12.04
CA GLU A 67 -9.28 -10.06 -12.29
C GLU A 67 -9.19 -11.35 -11.47
N GLY A 68 -10.17 -11.63 -10.62
CA GLY A 68 -10.21 -12.85 -9.82
C GLY A 68 -9.49 -12.75 -8.49
N TRP A 69 -9.21 -11.54 -8.04
CA TRP A 69 -8.46 -11.30 -6.81
C TRP A 69 -9.21 -11.80 -5.58
N GLY A 70 -8.47 -12.46 -4.68
CA GLY A 70 -8.97 -12.85 -3.37
C GLY A 70 -8.27 -12.07 -2.27
N LYS A 71 -6.94 -11.94 -2.36
CA LYS A 71 -6.16 -11.17 -1.38
C LYS A 71 -4.77 -10.86 -1.93
N THR A 72 -4.12 -9.90 -1.28
CA THR A 72 -2.72 -9.56 -1.54
C THR A 72 -1.91 -9.92 -0.31
N ILE A 73 -0.79 -10.59 -0.48
CA ILE A 73 0.07 -11.03 0.61
C ILE A 73 1.45 -10.42 0.43
N THR A 74 2.05 -9.94 1.51
CA THR A 74 3.45 -9.53 1.52
C THR A 74 4.32 -10.76 1.67
N LEU A 75 5.16 -11.00 0.67
CA LEU A 75 6.12 -12.11 0.68
C LEU A 75 7.42 -11.71 1.39
N ASP A 76 7.83 -10.46 1.25
CA ASP A 76 9.06 -9.94 1.85
C ASP A 76 8.92 -8.43 2.04
N ILE A 77 9.47 -7.91 3.12
CA ILE A 77 9.46 -6.49 3.41
C ILE A 77 10.75 -6.13 4.15
N LYS A 78 11.46 -5.12 3.64
CA LYS A 78 12.75 -4.69 4.21
C LYS A 78 12.85 -3.19 4.25
N ALA A 79 13.31 -2.67 5.39
CA ALA A 79 13.68 -1.26 5.50
C ALA A 79 15.05 -1.09 4.83
N ILE A 80 15.13 -0.18 3.88
CA ILE A 80 16.37 0.08 3.15
C ILE A 80 17.01 1.41 3.52
N GLN A 81 16.22 2.34 3.97
CA GLN A 81 16.68 3.65 4.49
C GLN A 81 15.71 4.04 5.58
N SER A 82 16.22 4.48 6.70
CA SER A 82 15.34 4.74 7.82
C SER A 82 15.87 5.83 8.75
N SER A 83 14.95 6.56 9.33
CA SER A 83 15.18 7.49 10.42
C SER A 83 14.02 7.32 11.40
N ASP A 84 14.02 8.11 12.47
CA ASP A 84 12.99 7.99 13.50
C ASP A 84 11.63 8.55 13.05
N ASP A 85 11.55 9.19 11.88
CA ASP A 85 10.29 9.74 11.37
C ASP A 85 10.01 9.40 9.93
N LYS A 86 10.88 8.61 9.27
CA LYS A 86 10.66 8.22 7.87
C LYS A 86 11.41 6.91 7.58
N VAL A 87 10.70 5.97 7.01
CA VAL A 87 11.26 4.67 6.64
C VAL A 87 10.90 4.36 5.20
N HIS A 88 11.91 4.00 4.41
CA HIS A 88 11.72 3.52 3.04
C HIS A 88 11.78 2.00 3.07
N LEU A 89 10.75 1.37 2.50
CA LEU A 89 10.61 -0.08 2.52
C LEU A 89 10.53 -0.62 1.10
N THR A 90 11.32 -1.66 0.81
CA THR A 90 11.08 -2.46 -0.39
C THR A 90 10.22 -3.63 -0.01
N ILE A 91 9.21 -3.91 -0.82
CA ILE A 91 8.21 -4.91 -0.51
C ILE A 91 7.98 -5.76 -1.75
N HIS A 92 7.87 -7.07 -1.55
CA HIS A 92 7.48 -7.99 -2.62
C HIS A 92 6.11 -8.53 -2.25
N GLN A 93 5.13 -8.31 -3.13
CA GLN A 93 3.75 -8.70 -2.87
C GLN A 93 3.23 -9.67 -3.90
N SER A 94 2.29 -10.50 -3.47
CA SER A 94 1.66 -11.53 -4.28
C SER A 94 0.17 -11.29 -4.30
N ARG A 95 -0.42 -11.20 -5.49
CA ARG A 95 -1.86 -11.20 -5.65
C ARG A 95 -2.33 -12.62 -5.86
N ARG A 96 -3.30 -13.03 -5.08
CA ARG A 96 -3.82 -14.39 -5.06
C ARG A 96 -5.32 -14.40 -5.37
N ASN A 97 -5.75 -15.45 -6.08
CA ASN A 97 -7.17 -15.63 -6.36
C ASN A 97 -7.88 -16.19 -5.13
N LYS A 98 -9.16 -16.52 -5.29
CA LYS A 98 -9.97 -16.99 -4.16
C LYS A 98 -9.58 -18.39 -3.69
N GLU A 99 -8.88 -19.17 -4.52
CA GLU A 99 -8.29 -20.44 -4.14
C GLU A 99 -6.89 -20.31 -3.56
N ASN A 100 -6.46 -19.08 -3.28
CA ASN A 100 -5.14 -18.76 -2.72
C ASN A 100 -3.99 -19.12 -3.66
N ARG A 101 -4.22 -19.10 -4.97
CA ARG A 101 -3.17 -19.27 -5.96
C ARG A 101 -2.66 -17.93 -6.42
N GLU A 102 -1.35 -17.79 -6.50
CA GLU A 102 -0.76 -16.56 -7.02
C GLU A 102 -1.01 -16.45 -8.52
N TYR A 103 -1.53 -15.30 -8.95
CA TYR A 103 -1.69 -15.02 -10.37
C TYR A 103 -0.85 -13.82 -10.81
N HIS A 104 -0.26 -13.09 -9.85
CA HIS A 104 0.61 -11.96 -10.14
C HIS A 104 1.46 -11.67 -8.92
N ASN A 105 2.74 -11.30 -9.14
CA ASN A 105 3.56 -10.77 -8.05
C ASN A 105 4.30 -9.55 -8.57
N PHE A 106 4.68 -8.67 -7.67
CA PHE A 106 5.31 -7.42 -8.05
C PHE A 106 6.10 -6.87 -6.88
N VAL A 107 7.06 -5.99 -7.22
CA VAL A 107 7.82 -5.26 -6.21
C VAL A 107 7.26 -3.85 -6.09
N THR A 108 7.37 -3.30 -4.89
CA THR A 108 6.89 -1.94 -4.63
C THR A 108 7.78 -1.30 -3.57
N LEU A 109 7.91 0.01 -3.67
CA LEU A 109 8.62 0.81 -2.67
C LEU A 109 7.60 1.68 -1.96
N TRP A 110 7.57 1.58 -0.64
CA TRP A 110 6.68 2.43 0.16
C TRP A 110 7.52 3.33 1.05
N ILE A 111 7.10 4.58 1.16
CA ILE A 111 7.68 5.52 2.11
C ILE A 111 6.64 5.78 3.18
N VAL A 112 7.01 5.43 4.41
CA VAL A 112 6.16 5.55 5.58
C VAL A 112 6.71 6.67 6.43
N THR A 113 5.85 7.59 6.84
CA THR A 113 6.26 8.78 7.59
C THR A 113 5.59 8.78 8.96
N LYS A 114 6.28 9.37 9.94
CA LYS A 114 5.72 9.56 11.27
C LYS A 114 5.40 11.05 11.44
N ILE A 115 4.12 11.35 11.52
CA ILE A 115 3.64 12.73 11.64
C ILE A 115 2.82 12.83 12.91
N LYS A 116 3.21 13.73 13.81
CA LYS A 116 2.56 13.92 15.10
C LYS A 116 2.43 12.60 15.86
N GLY A 117 3.50 11.82 15.85
CA GLY A 117 3.58 10.56 16.56
C GLY A 117 2.89 9.38 15.90
N LYS A 118 2.34 9.56 14.70
CA LYS A 118 1.60 8.50 14.01
C LYS A 118 2.28 8.13 12.70
N TRP A 119 2.50 6.84 12.48
CA TRP A 119 3.01 6.33 11.21
C TRP A 119 1.89 6.20 10.19
N GLY A 120 2.21 6.48 8.93
CA GLY A 120 1.27 6.30 7.81
C GLY A 120 2.03 6.22 6.50
N ILE A 121 1.46 5.50 5.54
CA ILE A 121 2.06 5.36 4.21
C ILE A 121 1.78 6.65 3.43
N GLN A 122 2.85 7.28 2.93
CA GLN A 122 2.69 8.55 2.23
C GLN A 122 3.11 8.49 0.76
N PHE A 123 3.85 7.47 0.36
CA PHE A 123 4.29 7.31 -1.02
C PHE A 123 4.38 5.85 -1.36
N ARG A 124 3.92 5.48 -2.56
CA ARG A 124 4.08 4.13 -3.08
C ARG A 124 4.51 4.18 -4.54
N SER A 125 5.55 3.43 -4.87
CA SER A 125 6.01 3.27 -6.25
C SER A 125 5.95 1.77 -6.57
N SER A 126 5.11 1.38 -7.53
CA SER A 126 4.81 -0.03 -7.75
C SER A 126 5.06 -0.45 -9.19
N PHE A 127 5.43 -1.70 -9.37
CA PHE A 127 5.66 -2.33 -10.66
C PHE A 127 4.54 -3.33 -10.94
N LEU A 128 3.36 -2.78 -11.28
CA LEU A 128 2.17 -3.56 -11.59
C LEU A 128 1.94 -3.50 -13.10
N GLU A 129 1.85 -4.66 -13.74
CA GLU A 129 1.61 -4.74 -15.19
C GLU A 129 0.44 -5.67 -15.45
N GLY A 130 -0.51 -5.22 -16.26
CA GLY A 130 -1.64 -6.04 -16.68
C GLY A 130 -2.63 -6.40 -15.60
N VAL A 131 -2.58 -5.73 -14.45
CA VAL A 131 -3.48 -5.95 -13.32
C VAL A 131 -3.99 -4.61 -12.79
N SER A 132 -5.00 -4.69 -11.93
CA SER A 132 -5.64 -3.50 -11.39
C SER A 132 -4.70 -2.68 -10.54
N GLN A 133 -4.70 -1.39 -10.78
CA GLN A 133 -3.97 -0.41 -10.01
C GLN A 133 -4.99 0.61 -9.51
N ILE A 134 -4.65 1.30 -8.43
CA ILE A 134 -5.46 2.45 -8.08
C ILE A 134 -5.21 3.49 -9.15
N ASN A 135 -6.21 3.69 -9.96
CA ASN A 135 -6.17 4.76 -10.93
C ASN A 135 -6.97 5.91 -10.34
N PRO A 136 -6.31 6.97 -9.95
CA PRO A 136 -6.99 8.06 -9.25
C PRO A 136 -7.94 8.83 -10.15
N LEU A 137 -7.71 8.86 -11.42
CA LEU A 137 -8.57 9.65 -12.30
C LEU A 137 -8.55 9.14 -13.72
#